data_70bb3f100f3078f9884c0b9f72a16d60
#
_entry.id   70bb3f100f3078f9884c0b9f72a16d60
#
_cell.length_a   1.000
_cell.length_b   1.000
_cell.length_c   1.000
_cell.angle_alpha   90.00
_cell.angle_beta   90.00
_cell.angle_gamma   90.00
#
_symmetry.space_group_name_H-M   'P 1'
#
loop_
_entity.id
_entity.type
_entity.pdbx_description
1 polymer ?
#
loop_
_entity_poly.entity_id
_entity_poly.type
_entity_poly.pdbx_seq_one_letter_code
_entity_poly.pdbx_strand_id
1 'polypeptide(L)'
;MNRRFFLLGTAAQAAVRRPVMGSGEHTYEAFHDWGRLPDGLSWGNTHGVAEDSEGRIYIAHTVHASSERKDSLVVFDQDGKYIRSWGAAFQGGAHGLHLRREGREDFLYFVDTGKGRPGGGVQVTYSCLVKMTLRGETVFRLGYPFESPDYKKDGSTKFSPTNVAIAPNGDIYLADGYGAYNILQYDSKGRFIRSFGGSQFACPHGLMVDTRSAEPSLLVADRTNNRLQRVSLDGRQLGSHNGVNLPCHFHERRGLVVMPDLAARLTLLDASNQVIAHLGEDTTGDWQELRKKPRTEFRAGKFVSPHGACFDHDGNIFVTEWVEVGRVTKLRRV
;
A
#
# COMPACT_ATOMS: atom_id res chain seq x y z
N MET A 1 33.08 -48.18 41.27
CA MET A 1 32.58 -46.79 41.16
C MET A 1 32.86 -46.29 39.77
N ASN A 2 31.88 -46.37 38.85
CA ASN A 2 32.00 -45.87 37.46
C ASN A 2 31.30 -44.52 37.35
N ARG A 3 32.06 -43.45 37.20
CA ARG A 3 31.56 -42.11 36.88
C ARG A 3 31.30 -42.03 35.39
N ARG A 4 30.04 -41.99 34.97
CA ARG A 4 29.66 -41.65 33.59
C ARG A 4 29.66 -40.11 33.47
N PHE A 5 30.52 -39.56 32.65
CA PHE A 5 30.47 -38.17 32.22
C PHE A 5 29.37 -38.03 31.18
N PHE A 6 28.34 -37.27 31.45
CA PHE A 6 27.36 -36.77 30.48
C PHE A 6 27.98 -35.56 29.77
N LEU A 7 28.34 -35.69 28.51
CA LEU A 7 28.64 -34.58 27.68
C LEU A 7 27.31 -33.95 27.20
N LEU A 8 26.96 -32.82 27.77
CA LEU A 8 25.91 -31.94 27.23
C LEU A 8 26.44 -31.27 25.98
N GLY A 9 26.12 -31.82 24.80
CA GLY A 9 26.34 -31.15 23.52
C GLY A 9 25.35 -30.00 23.37
N THR A 10 25.83 -28.76 23.48
CA THR A 10 25.09 -27.58 23.02
C THR A 10 25.02 -27.61 21.51
N ALA A 11 23.90 -28.04 20.96
CA ALA A 11 23.63 -27.86 19.53
C ALA A 11 23.53 -26.34 19.28
N ALA A 12 24.55 -25.78 18.69
CA ALA A 12 24.50 -24.42 18.15
C ALA A 12 23.45 -24.42 17.02
N GLN A 13 22.30 -23.82 17.30
CA GLN A 13 21.27 -23.62 16.31
C GLN A 13 21.85 -22.67 15.25
N ALA A 14 22.17 -23.20 14.05
CA ALA A 14 22.66 -22.39 12.95
C ALA A 14 21.63 -21.29 12.68
N ALA A 15 22.01 -20.02 12.84
CA ALA A 15 21.16 -18.91 12.55
C ALA A 15 20.77 -18.99 11.07
N VAL A 16 19.48 -19.15 10.79
CA VAL A 16 18.94 -19.16 9.44
C VAL A 16 19.29 -17.81 8.82
N ARG A 17 20.22 -17.80 7.85
CA ARG A 17 20.57 -16.58 7.11
C ARG A 17 19.34 -16.09 6.37
N ARG A 18 18.90 -14.87 6.69
CA ARG A 18 17.81 -14.23 5.96
C ARG A 18 18.29 -13.76 4.60
N PRO A 19 17.41 -13.76 3.59
CA PRO A 19 17.73 -13.22 2.28
C PRO A 19 18.12 -11.74 2.38
N VAL A 20 19.14 -11.35 1.61
CA VAL A 20 19.56 -9.97 1.44
C VAL A 20 19.29 -9.57 0.00
N MET A 21 18.73 -8.37 -0.21
CA MET A 21 18.42 -7.85 -1.54
C MET A 21 18.89 -6.41 -1.69
N GLY A 22 19.12 -6.00 -2.94
CA GLY A 22 19.69 -4.70 -3.26
C GLY A 22 21.22 -4.72 -3.25
N SER A 23 21.83 -3.54 -3.30
CA SER A 23 23.28 -3.36 -3.33
C SER A 23 23.66 -1.97 -2.80
N GLY A 24 24.93 -1.82 -2.36
CA GLY A 24 25.46 -0.55 -1.87
C GLY A 24 24.61 0.00 -0.71
N GLU A 25 24.31 1.28 -0.75
CA GLU A 25 23.49 1.97 0.27
C GLU A 25 22.02 1.54 0.30
N HIS A 26 21.55 0.82 -0.72
CA HIS A 26 20.20 0.28 -0.85
C HIS A 26 20.17 -1.23 -0.60
N THR A 27 20.87 -1.69 0.43
CA THR A 27 20.93 -3.10 0.83
C THR A 27 20.01 -3.36 2.01
N TYR A 28 19.20 -4.42 1.91
CA TYR A 28 18.18 -4.76 2.90
C TYR A 28 18.15 -6.26 3.19
N GLU A 29 18.00 -6.61 4.46
CA GLU A 29 17.70 -7.97 4.91
C GLU A 29 16.18 -8.16 4.98
N ALA A 30 15.66 -9.23 4.37
CA ALA A 30 14.24 -9.48 4.26
C ALA A 30 13.69 -10.36 5.40
N PHE A 31 12.67 -9.86 6.07
CA PHE A 31 11.86 -10.56 7.06
C PHE A 31 10.48 -10.80 6.45
N HIS A 32 10.35 -11.85 5.66
CA HIS A 32 9.05 -12.29 5.16
C HIS A 32 8.15 -12.74 6.31
N ASP A 33 6.83 -12.66 6.11
CA ASP A 33 5.84 -13.03 7.13
C ASP A 33 5.96 -12.23 8.44
N TRP A 34 6.36 -10.96 8.31
CA TRP A 34 6.42 -10.05 9.43
C TRP A 34 5.01 -9.72 9.96
N GLY A 35 4.88 -9.60 11.29
CA GLY A 35 3.63 -9.29 11.98
C GLY A 35 2.82 -10.55 12.30
N ARG A 36 2.72 -10.88 13.59
CA ARG A 36 1.93 -12.01 14.06
C ARG A 36 0.49 -11.60 14.30
N LEU A 37 -0.44 -12.12 13.50
CA LEU A 37 -1.87 -11.92 13.71
C LEU A 37 -2.35 -12.60 15.01
N PRO A 38 -3.39 -12.04 15.65
CA PRO A 38 -4.06 -12.69 16.77
C PRO A 38 -4.91 -13.87 16.28
N ASP A 39 -5.30 -14.73 17.19
CA ASP A 39 -6.19 -15.86 16.90
C ASP A 39 -7.51 -15.38 16.27
N GLY A 40 -8.03 -16.18 15.36
CA GLY A 40 -9.26 -15.91 14.63
C GLY A 40 -9.16 -14.87 13.52
N LEU A 41 -8.00 -14.21 13.31
CA LEU A 41 -7.77 -13.31 12.19
C LEU A 41 -6.79 -13.93 11.19
N SER A 42 -7.16 -13.90 9.90
CA SER A 42 -6.33 -14.39 8.80
C SER A 42 -6.19 -13.34 7.71
N TRP A 43 -4.96 -13.17 7.20
CA TRP A 43 -4.71 -12.27 6.10
C TRP A 43 -5.51 -12.68 4.85
N GLY A 44 -6.27 -11.74 4.28
CA GLY A 44 -6.56 -11.75 2.84
C GLY A 44 -5.49 -11.00 2.09
N ASN A 45 -5.76 -10.57 0.86
CA ASN A 45 -4.82 -9.73 0.11
C ASN A 45 -4.45 -8.50 0.95
N THR A 46 -3.16 -8.29 1.19
CA THR A 46 -2.66 -7.09 1.89
C THR A 46 -2.38 -5.99 0.86
N HIS A 47 -2.85 -4.77 1.14
CA HIS A 47 -2.84 -3.68 0.17
C HIS A 47 -2.06 -2.45 0.65
N GLY A 48 -2.54 -1.78 1.69
CA GLY A 48 -1.95 -0.55 2.19
C GLY A 48 -1.10 -0.76 3.44
N VAL A 49 -0.06 0.03 3.60
CA VAL A 49 0.79 0.06 4.80
C VAL A 49 1.21 1.49 5.11
N ALA A 50 1.23 1.85 6.40
CA ALA A 50 1.69 3.16 6.87
C ALA A 50 2.27 3.05 8.27
N GLU A 51 3.20 3.94 8.61
CA GLU A 51 3.75 4.11 9.95
C GLU A 51 3.21 5.40 10.58
N ASP A 52 2.87 5.38 11.87
CA ASP A 52 2.51 6.59 12.60
C ASP A 52 3.70 7.22 13.32
N SER A 53 3.47 8.39 13.94
CA SER A 53 4.51 9.14 14.64
C SER A 53 5.06 8.46 15.91
N GLU A 54 4.44 7.35 16.36
CA GLU A 54 4.92 6.52 17.47
C GLU A 54 5.59 5.22 16.96
N GLY A 55 5.75 5.06 15.65
CA GLY A 55 6.37 3.90 15.01
C GLY A 55 5.46 2.68 14.89
N ARG A 56 4.15 2.81 15.11
CA ARG A 56 3.21 1.71 14.91
C ARG A 56 2.92 1.54 13.43
N ILE A 57 2.82 0.29 13.00
CA ILE A 57 2.60 -0.09 11.61
C ILE A 57 1.16 -0.50 11.40
N TYR A 58 0.49 0.16 10.47
CA TYR A 58 -0.91 -0.04 10.08
C TYR A 58 -0.95 -0.80 8.77
N ILE A 59 -1.70 -1.89 8.72
CA ILE A 59 -1.87 -2.73 7.52
C ILE A 59 -3.34 -2.78 7.15
N ALA A 60 -3.65 -2.48 5.88
CA ALA A 60 -4.98 -2.69 5.29
C ALA A 60 -5.01 -4.00 4.51
N HIS A 61 -6.04 -4.83 4.72
CA HIS A 61 -6.21 -6.09 4.00
C HIS A 61 -7.69 -6.46 3.77
N THR A 62 -7.94 -7.34 2.80
CA THR A 62 -9.32 -7.72 2.41
C THR A 62 -9.97 -8.73 3.35
N VAL A 63 -9.23 -9.28 4.31
CA VAL A 63 -9.65 -10.38 5.19
C VAL A 63 -9.86 -11.70 4.43
N HIS A 64 -9.18 -12.76 4.81
CA HIS A 64 -9.34 -14.06 4.19
C HIS A 64 -10.74 -14.65 4.44
N ALA A 65 -11.24 -15.45 3.52
CA ALA A 65 -12.57 -16.06 3.65
C ALA A 65 -12.69 -16.93 4.90
N SER A 66 -11.62 -17.65 5.30
CA SER A 66 -11.55 -18.49 6.49
C SER A 66 -11.41 -17.73 7.80
N SER A 67 -11.22 -16.40 7.77
CA SER A 67 -11.04 -15.61 8.98
C SER A 67 -12.33 -15.51 9.77
N GLU A 68 -12.29 -15.80 11.07
CA GLU A 68 -13.43 -15.64 11.99
C GLU A 68 -13.69 -14.15 12.24
N ARG A 69 -12.63 -13.39 12.55
CA ARG A 69 -12.67 -11.93 12.70
C ARG A 69 -12.65 -11.28 11.32
N LYS A 70 -13.35 -10.14 11.19
CA LYS A 70 -13.54 -9.44 9.91
C LYS A 70 -12.83 -8.08 9.84
N ASP A 71 -11.91 -7.82 10.74
CA ASP A 71 -11.18 -6.55 10.83
C ASP A 71 -10.25 -6.36 9.62
N SER A 72 -10.42 -5.28 8.89
CA SER A 72 -9.67 -4.96 7.67
C SER A 72 -8.45 -4.07 7.91
N LEU A 73 -8.31 -3.52 9.09
CA LEU A 73 -7.16 -2.72 9.53
C LEU A 73 -6.53 -3.38 10.75
N VAL A 74 -5.22 -3.62 10.69
CA VAL A 74 -4.44 -4.26 11.76
C VAL A 74 -3.26 -3.37 12.12
N VAL A 75 -2.98 -3.24 13.41
CA VAL A 75 -1.89 -2.43 13.94
C VAL A 75 -0.90 -3.29 14.71
N PHE A 76 0.37 -3.08 14.42
CA PHE A 76 1.49 -3.73 15.09
C PHE A 76 2.44 -2.69 15.70
N ASP A 77 3.20 -3.10 16.70
CA ASP A 77 4.42 -2.39 17.07
C ASP A 77 5.56 -2.67 16.04
N GLN A 78 6.71 -2.04 16.24
CA GLN A 78 7.87 -2.17 15.36
C GLN A 78 8.47 -3.59 15.29
N ASP A 79 8.20 -4.42 16.32
CA ASP A 79 8.65 -5.79 16.39
C ASP A 79 7.67 -6.79 15.78
N GLY A 80 6.52 -6.29 15.29
CA GLY A 80 5.46 -7.11 14.68
C GLY A 80 4.52 -7.76 15.70
N LYS A 81 4.47 -7.27 16.93
CA LYS A 81 3.50 -7.70 17.93
C LYS A 81 2.17 -6.98 17.68
N TYR A 82 1.10 -7.76 17.63
CA TYR A 82 -0.26 -7.24 17.47
C TYR A 82 -0.63 -6.28 18.60
N ILE A 83 -1.18 -5.13 18.25
CA ILE A 83 -1.73 -4.14 19.19
C ILE A 83 -3.24 -4.19 19.15
N ARG A 84 -3.86 -4.03 17.98
CA ARG A 84 -5.33 -3.99 17.78
C ARG A 84 -5.72 -4.12 16.32
N SER A 85 -7.01 -4.32 16.07
CA SER A 85 -7.60 -4.29 14.75
C SER A 85 -9.05 -3.81 14.78
N TRP A 86 -9.54 -3.32 13.64
CA TRP A 86 -10.91 -2.87 13.42
C TRP A 86 -11.25 -2.85 11.94
N GLY A 87 -12.43 -2.31 11.60
CA GLY A 87 -12.82 -2.07 10.21
C GLY A 87 -13.55 -3.23 9.54
N ALA A 88 -14.30 -4.04 10.31
CA ALA A 88 -15.12 -5.12 9.77
C ALA A 88 -16.09 -4.66 8.66
N ALA A 89 -16.53 -3.40 8.71
CA ALA A 89 -17.36 -2.79 7.67
C ALA A 89 -16.65 -2.66 6.31
N PHE A 90 -15.32 -2.78 6.24
CA PHE A 90 -14.51 -2.65 5.03
C PHE A 90 -14.03 -4.00 4.48
N GLN A 91 -14.52 -5.11 5.01
CA GLN A 91 -14.16 -6.44 4.53
C GLN A 91 -14.33 -6.56 3.01
N GLY A 92 -13.30 -7.06 2.33
CA GLY A 92 -13.26 -7.23 0.87
C GLY A 92 -12.81 -5.98 0.10
N GLY A 93 -13.13 -4.77 0.56
CA GLY A 93 -12.87 -3.52 -0.16
C GLY A 93 -11.61 -2.77 0.27
N ALA A 94 -10.99 -3.14 1.38
CA ALA A 94 -9.80 -2.47 1.90
C ALA A 94 -8.67 -2.37 0.89
N HIS A 95 -8.14 -1.17 0.64
CA HIS A 95 -7.17 -0.92 -0.42
C HIS A 95 -6.11 0.12 -0.02
N GLY A 96 -6.18 1.35 -0.54
CA GLY A 96 -5.19 2.39 -0.26
C GLY A 96 -5.21 2.84 1.21
N LEU A 97 -4.03 3.10 1.76
CA LEU A 97 -3.87 3.62 3.11
C LEU A 97 -2.79 4.70 3.09
N HIS A 98 -3.12 5.88 3.57
CA HIS A 98 -2.19 6.97 3.74
C HIS A 98 -2.32 7.52 5.16
N LEU A 99 -1.20 7.77 5.82
CA LEU A 99 -1.15 8.41 7.13
C LEU A 99 -0.63 9.83 6.98
N ARG A 100 -1.27 10.77 7.64
CA ARG A 100 -0.86 12.16 7.65
C ARG A 100 -0.97 12.75 9.03
N ARG A 101 0.08 13.47 9.42
CA ARG A 101 0.06 14.32 10.58
C ARG A 101 -0.56 15.67 10.25
N GLU A 102 -1.57 16.06 11.01
CA GLU A 102 -2.26 17.34 10.91
C GLU A 102 -2.21 18.05 12.27
N GLY A 103 -1.42 19.10 12.35
CA GLY A 103 -1.12 19.75 13.63
C GLY A 103 -0.40 18.80 14.58
N ARG A 104 -1.07 18.40 15.66
CA ARG A 104 -0.52 17.48 16.68
C ARG A 104 -1.05 16.05 16.60
N GLU A 105 -1.96 15.79 15.66
CA GLU A 105 -2.66 14.51 15.55
C GLU A 105 -2.33 13.82 14.22
N ASP A 106 -2.29 12.48 14.25
CA ASP A 106 -2.15 11.65 13.08
C ASP A 106 -3.52 11.14 12.65
N PHE A 107 -3.79 11.18 11.34
CA PHE A 107 -5.02 10.67 10.73
C PHE A 107 -4.71 9.62 9.67
N LEU A 108 -5.58 8.63 9.57
CA LEU A 108 -5.60 7.67 8.48
C LEU A 108 -6.58 8.12 7.41
N TYR A 109 -6.11 8.08 6.18
CA TYR A 109 -6.91 8.21 4.97
C TYR A 109 -6.98 6.83 4.33
N PHE A 110 -8.13 6.20 4.44
CA PHE A 110 -8.35 4.81 4.06
C PHE A 110 -9.28 4.73 2.87
N VAL A 111 -8.90 3.98 1.84
CA VAL A 111 -9.67 3.80 0.61
C VAL A 111 -10.34 2.42 0.61
N ASP A 112 -11.65 2.42 0.41
CA ASP A 112 -12.48 1.24 0.16
C ASP A 112 -12.89 1.23 -1.32
N THR A 113 -12.46 0.22 -2.05
CA THR A 113 -12.79 0.08 -3.49
C THR A 113 -14.24 -0.30 -3.75
N GLY A 114 -14.99 -0.70 -2.73
CA GLY A 114 -16.32 -1.28 -2.85
C GLY A 114 -16.36 -2.70 -3.41
N LYS A 115 -15.20 -3.29 -3.75
CA LYS A 115 -15.09 -4.66 -4.29
C LYS A 115 -15.14 -5.71 -3.18
N GLY A 116 -15.36 -6.97 -3.57
CA GLY A 116 -15.25 -8.13 -2.67
C GLY A 116 -16.30 -8.20 -1.55
N ARG A 117 -17.37 -7.43 -1.65
CA ARG A 117 -18.46 -7.47 -0.69
C ARG A 117 -19.33 -8.71 -0.86
N PRO A 118 -19.95 -9.23 0.21
CA PRO A 118 -20.99 -10.25 0.10
C PRO A 118 -22.10 -9.79 -0.87
N GLY A 119 -22.42 -10.63 -1.88
CA GLY A 119 -23.35 -10.26 -2.95
C GLY A 119 -22.70 -9.95 -4.30
N GLY A 120 -21.37 -9.88 -4.35
CA GLY A 120 -20.57 -9.71 -5.58
C GLY A 120 -20.56 -8.29 -6.16
N GLY A 121 -19.62 -8.05 -7.07
CA GLY A 121 -19.51 -6.80 -7.84
C GLY A 121 -18.92 -5.60 -7.10
N VAL A 122 -18.84 -4.47 -7.81
CA VAL A 122 -18.50 -3.16 -7.24
C VAL A 122 -19.79 -2.50 -6.78
N GLN A 123 -19.87 -2.24 -5.50
CA GLN A 123 -21.03 -1.53 -4.95
C GLN A 123 -20.66 -0.07 -4.71
N VAL A 124 -21.14 0.83 -5.54
CA VAL A 124 -20.91 2.28 -5.48
C VAL A 124 -21.22 2.86 -4.09
N THR A 125 -22.19 2.29 -3.39
CA THR A 125 -22.56 2.68 -2.03
C THR A 125 -21.47 2.43 -0.99
N TYR A 126 -20.53 1.50 -1.24
CA TYR A 126 -19.42 1.21 -0.34
C TYR A 126 -18.12 1.86 -0.75
N SER A 127 -17.95 2.14 -2.06
CA SER A 127 -16.74 2.77 -2.58
C SER A 127 -16.54 4.16 -1.98
N CYS A 128 -15.41 4.38 -1.31
CA CYS A 128 -15.18 5.66 -0.64
C CYS A 128 -13.73 5.87 -0.19
N LEU A 129 -13.43 7.11 0.14
CA LEU A 129 -12.35 7.49 1.03
C LEU A 129 -12.93 7.76 2.43
N VAL A 130 -12.28 7.25 3.47
CA VAL A 130 -12.60 7.55 4.87
C VAL A 130 -11.40 8.22 5.53
N LYS A 131 -11.56 9.43 6.04
CA LYS A 131 -10.62 10.01 7.00
C LYS A 131 -11.03 9.57 8.40
N MET A 132 -10.10 9.01 9.16
CA MET A 132 -10.37 8.53 10.51
C MET A 132 -9.21 8.82 11.46
N THR A 133 -9.52 8.87 12.76
CA THR A 133 -8.50 8.90 13.81
C THR A 133 -7.73 7.58 13.83
N LEU A 134 -6.57 7.56 14.49
CA LEU A 134 -5.83 6.30 14.68
C LEU A 134 -6.62 5.27 15.49
N ARG A 135 -7.70 5.64 16.15
CA ARG A 135 -8.61 4.73 16.89
C ARG A 135 -9.73 4.16 16.02
N GLY A 136 -9.85 4.62 14.75
CA GLY A 136 -10.87 4.17 13.82
C GLY A 136 -12.17 5.00 13.86
N GLU A 137 -12.19 6.13 14.57
CA GLU A 137 -13.32 7.06 14.59
C GLU A 137 -13.36 7.84 13.28
N THR A 138 -14.47 7.78 12.56
CA THR A 138 -14.63 8.47 11.28
C THR A 138 -14.73 9.98 11.48
N VAL A 139 -13.88 10.75 10.81
CA VAL A 139 -13.95 12.21 10.73
C VAL A 139 -14.90 12.63 9.61
N PHE A 140 -14.68 12.07 8.41
CA PHE A 140 -15.61 12.20 7.28
C PHE A 140 -15.44 11.02 6.29
N ARG A 141 -16.40 10.92 5.36
CA ARG A 141 -16.40 9.93 4.30
C ARG A 141 -16.73 10.61 2.97
N LEU A 142 -15.93 10.35 1.94
CA LEU A 142 -16.17 10.79 0.56
C LEU A 142 -16.58 9.57 -0.26
N GLY A 143 -17.84 9.54 -0.66
CA GLY A 143 -18.41 8.48 -1.48
C GLY A 143 -18.42 8.84 -2.96
N TYR A 144 -19.46 8.40 -3.65
CA TYR A 144 -19.67 8.72 -5.06
C TYR A 144 -19.71 10.23 -5.29
N PRO A 145 -18.91 10.78 -6.24
CA PRO A 145 -18.71 12.20 -6.39
C PRO A 145 -19.82 12.86 -7.23
N PHE A 146 -21.01 12.97 -6.66
CA PHE A 146 -22.17 13.60 -7.32
C PHE A 146 -21.92 15.04 -7.78
N GLU A 147 -20.99 15.75 -7.15
CA GLU A 147 -20.63 17.13 -7.48
C GLU A 147 -19.82 17.23 -8.77
N SER A 148 -19.10 16.18 -9.13
CA SER A 148 -18.25 16.15 -10.32
C SER A 148 -19.08 16.07 -11.61
N PRO A 149 -18.73 16.85 -12.66
CA PRO A 149 -19.37 16.75 -13.97
C PRO A 149 -19.03 15.45 -14.72
N ASP A 150 -17.94 14.76 -14.33
CA ASP A 150 -17.50 13.52 -14.96
C ASP A 150 -18.27 12.28 -14.46
N TYR A 151 -19.16 12.47 -13.48
CA TYR A 151 -19.96 11.40 -12.87
C TYR A 151 -21.45 11.71 -12.99
N LYS A 152 -22.20 10.76 -13.53
CA LYS A 152 -23.63 10.91 -13.74
C LYS A 152 -24.39 11.03 -12.42
N LYS A 153 -25.39 11.88 -12.37
CA LYS A 153 -26.20 12.13 -11.17
C LYS A 153 -27.05 10.95 -10.72
N ASP A 154 -27.29 9.98 -11.62
CA ASP A 154 -27.99 8.73 -11.33
C ASP A 154 -27.09 7.66 -10.69
N GLY A 155 -25.78 7.95 -10.49
CA GLY A 155 -24.83 7.01 -9.92
C GLY A 155 -24.33 5.92 -10.88
N SER A 156 -24.66 5.99 -12.17
CA SER A 156 -24.35 4.93 -13.15
C SER A 156 -22.92 4.97 -13.67
N THR A 157 -22.18 6.06 -13.47
CA THR A 157 -20.74 6.07 -13.76
C THR A 157 -20.01 5.21 -12.74
N LYS A 158 -19.14 4.34 -13.23
CA LYS A 158 -18.38 3.46 -12.33
C LYS A 158 -17.47 4.29 -11.43
N PHE A 159 -17.53 4.04 -10.11
CA PHE A 159 -16.67 4.66 -9.11
C PHE A 159 -16.09 3.57 -8.20
N SER A 160 -14.77 3.46 -8.18
CA SER A 160 -14.04 2.48 -7.36
C SER A 160 -12.61 2.98 -7.11
N PRO A 161 -12.43 3.82 -6.07
CA PRO A 161 -11.17 4.48 -5.80
C PRO A 161 -10.09 3.49 -5.36
N THR A 162 -8.83 3.83 -5.63
CA THR A 162 -7.67 2.96 -5.37
C THR A 162 -6.71 3.53 -4.35
N ASN A 163 -6.42 4.81 -4.42
CA ASN A 163 -5.43 5.43 -3.54
C ASN A 163 -5.71 6.91 -3.34
N VAL A 164 -5.02 7.51 -2.38
CA VAL A 164 -5.17 8.91 -2.00
C VAL A 164 -3.79 9.53 -1.76
N ALA A 165 -3.65 10.82 -2.09
CA ALA A 165 -2.51 11.66 -1.71
C ALA A 165 -3.02 12.97 -1.14
N ILE A 166 -2.28 13.53 -0.18
CA ILE A 166 -2.66 14.76 0.51
C ILE A 166 -1.58 15.82 0.27
N ALA A 167 -1.99 16.97 -0.26
CA ALA A 167 -1.09 18.10 -0.49
C ALA A 167 -0.72 18.83 0.81
N PRO A 168 0.36 19.64 0.80
CA PRO A 168 0.78 20.41 1.97
C PRO A 168 -0.32 21.34 2.54
N ASN A 169 -1.16 21.91 1.68
CA ASN A 169 -2.30 22.76 2.07
C ASN A 169 -3.49 21.94 2.62
N GLY A 170 -3.42 20.61 2.63
CA GLY A 170 -4.47 19.72 3.06
C GLY A 170 -5.42 19.25 1.97
N ASP A 171 -5.28 19.71 0.73
CA ASP A 171 -6.09 19.21 -0.38
C ASP A 171 -5.87 17.71 -0.60
N ILE A 172 -6.98 17.03 -0.87
CA ILE A 172 -7.06 15.58 -0.99
C ILE A 172 -7.19 15.22 -2.47
N TYR A 173 -6.31 14.37 -2.96
CA TYR A 173 -6.37 13.81 -4.31
C TYR A 173 -6.72 12.34 -4.23
N LEU A 174 -7.90 11.96 -4.73
CA LEU A 174 -8.41 10.60 -4.72
C LEU A 174 -8.41 10.03 -6.13
N ALA A 175 -7.66 8.95 -6.35
CA ALA A 175 -7.64 8.25 -7.62
C ALA A 175 -8.81 7.28 -7.75
N ASP A 176 -9.65 7.44 -8.76
CA ASP A 176 -10.68 6.47 -9.15
C ASP A 176 -10.14 5.43 -10.15
N GLY A 177 -9.06 4.73 -9.73
CA GLY A 177 -8.26 3.89 -10.63
C GLY A 177 -8.96 2.62 -11.12
N TYR A 178 -10.02 2.17 -10.47
CA TYR A 178 -10.84 1.05 -10.92
C TYR A 178 -12.22 1.47 -11.45
N GLY A 179 -12.51 2.76 -11.41
CA GLY A 179 -13.75 3.36 -11.89
C GLY A 179 -13.61 4.05 -13.24
N ALA A 180 -13.78 5.37 -13.26
CA ALA A 180 -13.74 6.21 -14.47
C ALA A 180 -12.35 6.77 -14.81
N TYR A 181 -11.31 6.38 -14.04
CA TYR A 181 -9.91 6.79 -14.20
C TYR A 181 -9.66 8.28 -13.96
N ASN A 182 -10.55 8.95 -13.27
CA ASN A 182 -10.37 10.33 -12.84
C ASN A 182 -9.55 10.41 -11.53
N ILE A 183 -8.91 11.55 -11.35
CA ILE A 183 -8.38 12.01 -10.06
C ILE A 183 -9.32 13.11 -9.58
N LEU A 184 -9.85 12.94 -8.37
CA LEU A 184 -10.79 13.85 -7.73
C LEU A 184 -10.04 14.69 -6.70
N GLN A 185 -10.13 16.01 -6.79
CA GLN A 185 -9.57 16.94 -5.82
C GLN A 185 -10.67 17.45 -4.88
N TYR A 186 -10.40 17.33 -3.58
CA TYR A 186 -11.22 17.91 -2.50
C TYR A 186 -10.37 18.82 -1.63
N ASP A 187 -10.97 19.76 -0.95
CA ASP A 187 -10.27 20.52 0.09
C ASP A 187 -10.06 19.67 1.36
N SER A 188 -9.36 20.24 2.35
CA SER A 188 -9.05 19.57 3.63
C SER A 188 -10.29 19.20 4.45
N LYS A 189 -11.47 19.75 4.11
CA LYS A 189 -12.76 19.46 4.75
C LYS A 189 -13.62 18.49 3.95
N GLY A 190 -13.08 17.96 2.83
CA GLY A 190 -13.78 17.03 1.95
C GLY A 190 -14.77 17.67 0.98
N ARG A 191 -14.72 19.00 0.76
CA ARG A 191 -15.56 19.66 -0.25
C ARG A 191 -14.92 19.48 -1.62
N PHE A 192 -15.71 19.06 -2.61
CA PHE A 192 -15.26 18.86 -3.97
C PHE A 192 -14.73 20.17 -4.59
N ILE A 193 -13.60 20.09 -5.28
CA ILE A 193 -12.99 21.19 -6.02
C ILE A 193 -13.09 20.93 -7.52
N ARG A 194 -12.55 19.81 -7.99
CA ARG A 194 -12.52 19.42 -9.41
C ARG A 194 -12.23 17.94 -9.61
N SER A 195 -12.38 17.50 -10.85
CA SER A 195 -11.89 16.23 -11.33
C SER A 195 -11.11 16.42 -12.63
N PHE A 196 -10.16 15.51 -12.90
CA PHE A 196 -9.38 15.50 -14.13
C PHE A 196 -8.85 14.10 -14.39
N GLY A 197 -8.38 13.83 -15.60
CA GLY A 197 -7.79 12.56 -15.99
C GLY A 197 -8.63 11.83 -17.04
N GLY A 198 -9.45 10.84 -16.64
CA GLY A 198 -10.24 10.05 -17.58
C GLY A 198 -9.33 9.34 -18.61
N SER A 199 -9.45 9.68 -19.89
CA SER A 199 -8.67 9.09 -20.99
C SER A 199 -7.16 9.37 -20.93
N GLN A 200 -6.71 10.27 -20.06
CA GLN A 200 -5.28 10.55 -19.86
C GLN A 200 -4.56 9.36 -19.21
N PHE A 201 -5.28 8.54 -18.45
CA PHE A 201 -4.75 7.42 -17.67
C PHE A 201 -5.38 6.08 -18.08
N ALA A 202 -4.67 5.01 -17.79
CA ALA A 202 -5.20 3.65 -17.77
C ALA A 202 -4.95 3.03 -16.40
N CYS A 203 -5.94 3.15 -15.51
CA CYS A 203 -5.85 2.78 -14.10
C CYS A 203 -4.84 3.63 -13.31
N PRO A 204 -5.13 4.91 -13.00
CA PRO A 204 -4.35 5.74 -12.08
C PRO A 204 -4.45 5.12 -10.68
N HIS A 205 -3.49 4.24 -10.34
CA HIS A 205 -3.64 3.34 -9.20
C HIS A 205 -3.06 3.91 -7.92
N GLY A 206 -1.84 4.43 -7.95
CA GLY A 206 -1.16 5.08 -6.83
C GLY A 206 -0.99 6.57 -7.07
N LEU A 207 -1.02 7.35 -6.01
CA LEU A 207 -0.79 8.78 -6.03
C LEU A 207 0.23 9.19 -4.98
N MET A 208 1.04 10.19 -5.30
CA MET A 208 1.87 10.93 -4.35
C MET A 208 1.88 12.41 -4.74
N VAL A 209 1.71 13.31 -3.76
CA VAL A 209 2.06 14.71 -3.97
C VAL A 209 3.56 14.83 -3.82
N ASP A 210 4.23 15.07 -4.94
CA ASP A 210 5.69 15.22 -5.02
C ASP A 210 6.06 16.68 -4.73
N THR A 211 6.69 16.88 -3.58
CA THR A 211 7.18 18.20 -3.11
C THR A 211 8.70 18.32 -3.18
N ARG A 212 9.40 17.39 -3.83
CA ARG A 212 10.86 17.38 -3.95
C ARG A 212 11.37 18.42 -4.95
N SER A 213 10.51 18.97 -5.79
CA SER A 213 10.80 20.11 -6.67
C SER A 213 10.16 21.39 -6.13
N ALA A 214 10.61 22.54 -6.62
CA ALA A 214 10.13 23.86 -6.18
C ALA A 214 8.61 24.02 -6.37
N GLU A 215 8.05 23.43 -7.43
CA GLU A 215 6.60 23.41 -7.67
C GLU A 215 6.06 21.99 -7.36
N PRO A 216 5.16 21.84 -6.38
CA PRO A 216 4.51 20.58 -6.10
C PRO A 216 3.73 20.04 -7.31
N SER A 217 3.81 18.73 -7.51
CA SER A 217 3.08 18.04 -8.57
C SER A 217 2.52 16.71 -8.07
N LEU A 218 1.62 16.10 -8.81
CA LEU A 218 1.20 14.72 -8.56
C LEU A 218 2.08 13.77 -9.37
N LEU A 219 2.64 12.76 -8.69
CA LEU A 219 3.17 11.57 -9.32
C LEU A 219 2.07 10.51 -9.31
N VAL A 220 1.73 10.00 -10.49
CA VAL A 220 0.63 9.06 -10.71
C VAL A 220 1.19 7.74 -11.23
N ALA A 221 0.87 6.65 -10.55
CA ALA A 221 1.10 5.29 -11.04
C ALA A 221 0.04 4.96 -12.09
N ASP A 222 0.35 5.23 -13.35
CA ASP A 222 -0.52 4.91 -14.50
C ASP A 222 -0.34 3.44 -14.87
N ARG A 223 -0.93 2.59 -14.02
CA ARG A 223 -0.55 1.20 -13.82
C ARG A 223 -0.63 0.36 -15.08
N THR A 224 -1.77 0.39 -15.78
CA THR A 224 -1.97 -0.46 -16.97
C THR A 224 -1.11 0.00 -18.15
N ASN A 225 -0.68 1.26 -18.15
CA ASN A 225 0.26 1.80 -19.13
C ASN A 225 1.74 1.54 -18.78
N ASN A 226 2.03 0.87 -17.65
CA ASN A 226 3.39 0.59 -17.18
C ASN A 226 4.29 1.85 -17.15
N ARG A 227 3.76 2.95 -16.61
CA ARG A 227 4.48 4.22 -16.55
C ARG A 227 4.11 5.02 -15.30
N LEU A 228 4.95 5.99 -14.98
CA LEU A 228 4.62 7.05 -14.05
C LEU A 228 4.29 8.30 -14.85
N GLN A 229 3.23 9.00 -14.47
CA GLN A 229 2.94 10.32 -15.02
C GLN A 229 3.12 11.38 -13.95
N ARG A 230 3.77 12.48 -14.31
CA ARG A 230 3.83 13.69 -13.52
C ARG A 230 2.82 14.68 -14.07
N VAL A 231 1.91 15.13 -13.21
CA VAL A 231 0.88 16.12 -13.57
C VAL A 231 0.89 17.25 -12.55
N SER A 232 0.53 18.45 -12.96
CA SER A 232 0.32 19.57 -12.03
C SER A 232 -0.86 19.28 -11.09
N LEU A 233 -0.97 20.03 -10.00
CA LEU A 233 -2.06 19.85 -9.03
C LEU A 233 -3.45 20.15 -9.62
N ASP A 234 -3.52 20.79 -10.78
CA ASP A 234 -4.75 21.05 -11.56
C ASP A 234 -4.96 20.10 -12.74
N GLY A 235 -4.08 19.07 -12.90
CA GLY A 235 -4.25 17.98 -13.86
C GLY A 235 -3.54 18.14 -15.21
N ARG A 236 -2.74 19.22 -15.44
CA ARG A 236 -1.97 19.40 -16.66
C ARG A 236 -0.77 18.44 -16.68
N GLN A 237 -0.60 17.70 -17.77
CA GLN A 237 0.54 16.79 -17.94
C GLN A 237 1.88 17.56 -17.95
N LEU A 238 2.84 17.10 -17.15
CA LEU A 238 4.18 17.68 -17.01
C LEU A 238 5.28 16.77 -17.57
N GLY A 239 5.03 15.45 -17.59
CA GLY A 239 6.00 14.47 -18.09
C GLY A 239 5.62 13.04 -17.72
N SER A 240 6.40 12.08 -18.19
CA SER A 240 6.24 10.66 -17.87
C SER A 240 7.59 9.98 -17.71
N HIS A 241 7.61 8.91 -16.92
CA HIS A 241 8.77 8.04 -16.70
C HIS A 241 8.37 6.60 -16.98
N ASN A 242 9.21 5.87 -17.71
CA ASN A 242 9.05 4.46 -18.04
C ASN A 242 10.02 3.60 -17.18
N GLY A 243 10.07 2.29 -17.43
CA GLY A 243 10.97 1.38 -16.70
C GLY A 243 10.34 0.77 -15.45
N VAL A 244 9.03 0.96 -15.28
CA VAL A 244 8.22 0.38 -14.20
C VAL A 244 7.27 -0.69 -14.76
N ASN A 245 6.79 -1.60 -13.91
CA ASN A 245 5.94 -2.72 -14.35
C ASN A 245 4.73 -2.88 -13.43
N LEU A 246 3.58 -2.37 -13.86
CA LEU A 246 2.35 -2.31 -13.07
C LEU A 246 2.53 -1.57 -11.73
N PRO A 247 2.99 -0.30 -11.72
CA PRO A 247 3.23 0.46 -10.49
C PRO A 247 1.96 0.62 -9.66
N CYS A 248 2.07 0.48 -8.32
CA CYS A 248 0.89 0.45 -7.46
C CYS A 248 0.78 1.58 -6.44
N HIS A 249 1.85 1.97 -5.80
CA HIS A 249 1.86 2.89 -4.67
C HIS A 249 3.17 3.68 -4.63
N PHE A 250 3.22 4.72 -3.80
CA PHE A 250 4.44 5.49 -3.54
C PHE A 250 4.55 5.83 -2.06
N HIS A 251 5.77 5.78 -1.55
CA HIS A 251 6.10 6.42 -0.28
C HIS A 251 7.48 7.07 -0.39
N GLU A 252 7.55 8.35 -0.01
CA GLU A 252 8.78 9.14 -0.07
C GLU A 252 9.42 9.27 1.32
N ARG A 253 10.74 9.18 1.36
CA ARG A 253 11.54 9.50 2.53
C ARG A 253 12.90 10.07 2.13
N ARG A 254 13.17 11.31 2.54
CA ARG A 254 14.46 12.01 2.32
C ARG A 254 14.90 12.03 0.85
N GLY A 255 13.96 12.27 -0.05
CA GLY A 255 14.19 12.31 -1.49
C GLY A 255 14.11 10.96 -2.21
N LEU A 256 14.19 9.84 -1.48
CA LEU A 256 14.04 8.48 -2.01
C LEU A 256 12.57 8.07 -2.02
N VAL A 257 12.10 7.52 -3.13
CA VAL A 257 10.75 6.93 -3.23
C VAL A 257 10.84 5.42 -3.34
N VAL A 258 10.05 4.71 -2.55
CA VAL A 258 9.78 3.29 -2.74
C VAL A 258 8.46 3.12 -3.47
N MET A 259 8.47 2.27 -4.49
CA MET A 259 7.32 1.99 -5.34
C MET A 259 7.21 0.48 -5.58
N PRO A 260 6.11 -0.16 -5.15
CA PRO A 260 5.85 -1.54 -5.52
C PRO A 260 5.42 -1.62 -7.00
N ASP A 261 6.13 -2.45 -7.76
CA ASP A 261 5.72 -2.95 -9.06
C ASP A 261 4.97 -4.27 -8.84
N LEU A 262 3.68 -4.34 -9.19
CA LEU A 262 2.83 -5.51 -8.96
C LEU A 262 3.40 -6.79 -9.57
N ALA A 263 4.17 -6.65 -10.64
CA ALA A 263 4.90 -7.73 -11.27
C ALA A 263 6.23 -8.00 -10.54
N ALA A 264 6.10 -8.48 -9.31
CA ALA A 264 7.08 -9.19 -8.52
C ALA A 264 8.36 -8.44 -8.13
N ARG A 265 8.33 -7.09 -7.92
CA ARG A 265 9.51 -6.37 -7.42
C ARG A 265 9.15 -5.07 -6.68
N LEU A 266 10.09 -4.55 -5.91
CA LEU A 266 10.07 -3.14 -5.49
C LEU A 266 11.05 -2.34 -6.33
N THR A 267 10.67 -1.12 -6.67
CA THR A 267 11.51 -0.14 -7.36
C THR A 267 11.80 1.03 -6.43
N LEU A 268 13.08 1.42 -6.36
CA LEU A 268 13.51 2.65 -5.70
C LEU A 268 13.76 3.72 -6.76
N LEU A 269 13.25 4.93 -6.51
CA LEU A 269 13.38 6.08 -7.40
C LEU A 269 14.13 7.21 -6.68
N ASP A 270 14.99 7.91 -7.42
CA ASP A 270 15.66 9.13 -6.94
C ASP A 270 14.71 10.34 -6.91
N ALA A 271 15.27 11.50 -6.55
CA ALA A 271 14.54 12.77 -6.51
C ALA A 271 14.03 13.24 -7.88
N SER A 272 14.57 12.71 -8.98
CA SER A 272 14.16 12.98 -10.37
C SER A 272 13.18 11.92 -10.92
N ASN A 273 12.72 10.99 -10.08
CA ASN A 273 11.89 9.84 -10.45
C ASN A 273 12.57 8.85 -11.41
N GLN A 274 13.93 8.82 -11.42
CA GLN A 274 14.68 7.81 -12.15
C GLN A 274 14.84 6.55 -11.30
N VAL A 275 14.75 5.38 -11.94
CA VAL A 275 14.98 4.10 -11.27
C VAL A 275 16.44 3.98 -10.86
N ILE A 276 16.70 3.73 -9.58
CA ILE A 276 18.05 3.52 -9.03
C ILE A 276 18.30 2.09 -8.55
N ALA A 277 17.26 1.36 -8.19
CA ALA A 277 17.38 -0.03 -7.78
C ALA A 277 16.06 -0.80 -7.91
N HIS A 278 16.17 -2.09 -8.13
CA HIS A 278 15.08 -3.05 -7.95
C HIS A 278 15.42 -4.00 -6.79
N LEU A 279 14.46 -4.26 -5.91
CA LEU A 279 14.60 -5.14 -4.76
C LEU A 279 13.69 -6.36 -4.91
N GLY A 280 14.24 -7.54 -4.61
CA GLY A 280 13.49 -8.78 -4.52
C GLY A 280 12.79 -9.21 -5.81
N GLU A 281 13.27 -8.76 -6.97
CA GLU A 281 12.67 -9.06 -8.27
C GLU A 281 12.65 -10.57 -8.55
N ASP A 282 11.45 -11.07 -8.89
CA ASP A 282 11.28 -12.44 -9.40
C ASP A 282 11.06 -12.39 -10.93
N THR A 283 12.03 -12.91 -11.67
CA THR A 283 12.05 -12.87 -13.15
C THR A 283 11.39 -14.08 -13.79
N THR A 284 10.84 -15.01 -13.02
CA THR A 284 10.20 -16.22 -13.57
C THR A 284 8.93 -15.95 -14.36
N GLY A 285 8.26 -14.82 -14.09
CA GLY A 285 7.04 -14.40 -14.79
C GLY A 285 5.75 -15.10 -14.34
N ASP A 286 5.81 -16.01 -13.37
CA ASP A 286 4.68 -16.81 -12.90
C ASP A 286 3.92 -16.17 -11.71
N TRP A 287 4.16 -14.91 -11.41
CA TRP A 287 3.61 -14.22 -10.24
C TRP A 287 2.09 -14.26 -10.16
N GLN A 288 1.37 -14.27 -11.31
CA GLN A 288 -0.10 -14.31 -11.34
C GLN A 288 -0.65 -15.66 -10.86
N GLU A 289 0.05 -16.75 -11.11
CA GLU A 289 -0.31 -18.07 -10.58
C GLU A 289 0.20 -18.24 -9.15
N LEU A 290 1.42 -17.78 -8.89
CA LEU A 290 2.04 -17.90 -7.58
C LEU A 290 1.27 -17.15 -6.49
N ARG A 291 0.63 -16.00 -6.82
CA ARG A 291 -0.20 -15.25 -5.85
C ARG A 291 -1.40 -16.02 -5.29
N LYS A 292 -1.83 -17.10 -5.95
CA LYS A 292 -2.95 -17.97 -5.53
C LYS A 292 -2.47 -19.16 -4.69
N LYS A 293 -1.17 -19.31 -4.54
CA LYS A 293 -0.54 -20.46 -3.87
C LYS A 293 -0.32 -20.22 -2.38
N PRO A 294 -0.13 -21.31 -1.59
CA PRO A 294 0.29 -21.17 -0.20
C PRO A 294 1.67 -20.49 -0.11
N ARG A 295 1.94 -19.81 0.99
CA ARG A 295 3.22 -19.11 1.23
C ARG A 295 4.45 -20.01 1.15
N THR A 296 4.30 -21.32 1.39
CA THR A 296 5.38 -22.31 1.30
C THR A 296 5.95 -22.47 -0.11
N GLU A 297 5.21 -22.01 -1.14
CA GLU A 297 5.67 -21.99 -2.52
C GLU A 297 6.36 -20.65 -2.90
N PHE A 298 6.31 -19.64 -2.03
CA PHE A 298 6.94 -18.34 -2.30
C PHE A 298 8.46 -18.44 -2.15
N ARG A 299 9.17 -17.87 -3.11
CA ARG A 299 10.65 -17.95 -3.14
C ARG A 299 11.25 -17.01 -2.09
N ALA A 300 12.23 -17.51 -1.34
CA ALA A 300 12.93 -16.70 -0.35
C ALA A 300 13.66 -15.51 -0.99
N GLY A 301 13.53 -14.32 -0.41
CA GLY A 301 14.12 -13.09 -0.96
C GLY A 301 13.45 -12.55 -2.21
N LYS A 302 12.27 -13.10 -2.59
CA LYS A 302 11.51 -12.67 -3.76
C LYS A 302 10.13 -12.16 -3.37
N PHE A 303 9.65 -11.16 -4.12
CA PHE A 303 8.27 -10.74 -4.07
C PHE A 303 7.42 -11.52 -5.08
N VAL A 304 6.13 -11.63 -4.79
CA VAL A 304 5.14 -12.23 -5.68
C VAL A 304 4.31 -11.15 -6.35
N SER A 305 3.66 -10.30 -5.55
CA SER A 305 2.78 -9.25 -6.07
C SER A 305 2.73 -8.08 -5.08
N PRO A 306 3.85 -7.34 -4.92
CA PRO A 306 3.91 -6.23 -3.99
C PRO A 306 2.96 -5.12 -4.42
N HIS A 307 2.19 -4.60 -3.45
CA HIS A 307 1.10 -3.66 -3.73
C HIS A 307 1.21 -2.34 -2.98
N GLY A 308 1.58 -2.38 -1.71
CA GLY A 308 1.86 -1.21 -0.89
C GLY A 308 3.24 -1.30 -0.27
N ALA A 309 3.87 -0.14 -0.07
CA ALA A 309 5.13 -0.05 0.65
C ALA A 309 5.24 1.28 1.38
N CYS A 310 5.88 1.29 2.56
CA CYS A 310 6.28 2.51 3.24
C CYS A 310 7.66 2.35 3.87
N PHE A 311 8.40 3.45 3.94
CA PHE A 311 9.56 3.55 4.82
C PHE A 311 9.08 3.77 6.26
N ASP A 312 9.78 3.21 7.23
CA ASP A 312 9.69 3.64 8.60
C ASP A 312 10.67 4.79 8.90
N HIS A 313 10.62 5.32 10.13
CA HIS A 313 11.48 6.41 10.56
C HIS A 313 12.98 6.05 10.58
N ASP A 314 13.34 4.75 10.61
CA ASP A 314 14.73 4.27 10.55
C ASP A 314 15.20 4.01 9.11
N GLY A 315 14.30 4.03 8.14
CA GLY A 315 14.59 3.75 6.72
C GLY A 315 14.49 2.28 6.34
N ASN A 316 13.90 1.43 7.21
CA ASN A 316 13.44 0.13 6.79
C ASN A 316 12.22 0.29 5.88
N ILE A 317 11.87 -0.76 5.13
CA ILE A 317 10.71 -0.73 4.23
C ILE A 317 9.74 -1.83 4.66
N PHE A 318 8.47 -1.46 4.87
CA PHE A 318 7.38 -2.41 5.02
C PHE A 318 6.67 -2.58 3.69
N VAL A 319 6.41 -3.83 3.31
CA VAL A 319 5.81 -4.19 2.02
C VAL A 319 4.62 -5.08 2.25
N THR A 320 3.50 -4.73 1.62
CA THR A 320 2.28 -5.54 1.57
C THR A 320 2.09 -6.11 0.18
N GLU A 321 1.61 -7.36 0.08
CA GLU A 321 1.47 -8.06 -1.19
C GLU A 321 0.03 -8.48 -1.48
N TRP A 322 -0.37 -8.27 -2.72
CA TRP A 322 -1.64 -8.73 -3.26
C TRP A 322 -1.59 -10.23 -3.59
N VAL A 323 -1.54 -11.04 -2.57
CA VAL A 323 -1.59 -12.51 -2.65
C VAL A 323 -2.74 -13.02 -1.78
N GLU A 324 -3.41 -14.12 -2.17
CA GLU A 324 -4.65 -14.55 -1.52
C GLU A 324 -4.50 -14.86 -0.04
N VAL A 325 -3.35 -15.39 0.35
CA VAL A 325 -2.99 -15.67 1.75
C VAL A 325 -2.36 -14.47 2.47
N GLY A 326 -2.28 -13.32 1.82
CA GLY A 326 -1.62 -12.10 2.28
C GLY A 326 -0.17 -12.31 2.70
N ARG A 327 0.69 -11.35 2.51
CA ARG A 327 2.05 -11.37 3.07
C ARG A 327 2.49 -9.95 3.40
N VAL A 328 3.12 -9.79 4.56
CA VAL A 328 3.79 -8.55 4.95
C VAL A 328 5.27 -8.86 5.12
N THR A 329 6.12 -8.05 4.51
CA THR A 329 7.58 -8.18 4.60
C THR A 329 8.17 -6.91 5.19
N LYS A 330 9.04 -7.04 6.20
CA LYS A 330 9.92 -5.96 6.65
C LYS A 330 11.27 -6.13 5.99
N LEU A 331 11.73 -5.13 5.28
CA LEU A 331 13.10 -5.01 4.76
C LEU A 331 13.88 -4.14 5.73
N ARG A 332 14.79 -4.73 6.48
CA ARG A 332 15.67 -4.02 7.40
C ARG A 332 16.89 -3.51 6.63
N ARG A 333 17.16 -2.23 6.69
CA ARG A 333 18.35 -1.63 6.10
C ARG A 333 19.61 -2.17 6.79
N VAL A 334 20.64 -2.54 6.00
CA VAL A 334 21.93 -3.07 6.47
C VAL A 334 23.07 -2.13 6.09
#